data_52d9d037dc05b8e654361e019f2ea820
#
_entry.id   52d9d037dc05b8e654361e019f2ea820
#
_cell.length_a   1.000
_cell.length_b   1.000
_cell.length_c   1.000
_cell.angle_alpha   90.00
_cell.angle_beta   90.00
_cell.angle_gamma   90.00
#
_symmetry.space_group_name_H-M   'P 1'
#
loop_
_entity.id
_entity.type
_entity.pdbx_description
1 polymer ?
#
loop_
_entity_poly.entity_id
_entity_poly.type
_entity_poly.pdbx_seq_one_letter_code
_entity_poly.pdbx_strand_id
1 'polypeptide(L)'
;MGKTTTSAAIAMGLAKRGHKTAVIDFDVGLRNLDLIMGCERRVVYDLVNVINNEATLNQALIRDKRCDQLFILPASQTRDKDALTTEGVGKILEELSKDFKYIVCDSPAGIERGATLAMYFADDAFVVTNPEVSSVRDSDRMLGILASKSRRAEKGEEPIKEYLLLTRYSPDRVKLGEMLSVEDVQEILSLHLLGVIPESKSVLNASNSGNPVILDEQSDAGQAYADIVARYLGENKPHRFIDEEKKGLFSKLFGSK
;
A
#
# COMPACT_ATOMS: atom_id res chain seq x y z
N MET A 1 -7.22 -0.22 8.56
CA MET A 1 -6.27 0.69 7.88
C MET A 1 -6.17 0.45 6.37
N GLY A 2 -6.35 -0.74 5.85
CA GLY A 2 -6.37 -0.98 4.38
C GLY A 2 -5.00 -1.10 3.70
N LYS A 3 -3.94 -1.46 4.42
CA LYS A 3 -2.58 -1.64 3.86
C LYS A 3 -2.57 -2.64 2.71
N THR A 4 -3.02 -3.87 2.94
CA THR A 4 -3.04 -4.93 1.92
C THR A 4 -3.87 -4.54 0.68
N THR A 5 -5.03 -3.88 0.87
CA THR A 5 -5.81 -3.33 -0.23
C THR A 5 -5.02 -2.28 -1.01
N THR A 6 -4.30 -1.41 -0.31
CA THR A 6 -3.43 -0.39 -0.91
C THR A 6 -2.27 -1.03 -1.67
N SER A 7 -1.58 -2.02 -1.06
CA SER A 7 -0.47 -2.75 -1.71
C SER A 7 -0.93 -3.43 -2.99
N ALA A 8 -2.09 -4.11 -2.97
CA ALA A 8 -2.69 -4.73 -4.14
C ALA A 8 -3.05 -3.70 -5.23
N ALA A 9 -3.67 -2.56 -4.84
CA ALA A 9 -4.07 -1.52 -5.78
C ALA A 9 -2.85 -0.81 -6.42
N ILE A 10 -1.84 -0.46 -5.62
CA ILE A 10 -0.59 0.17 -6.11
C ILE A 10 0.15 -0.78 -7.07
N ALA A 11 0.34 -2.05 -6.67
CA ALA A 11 1.05 -3.03 -7.50
C ALA A 11 0.33 -3.26 -8.83
N MET A 12 -1.00 -3.42 -8.82
CA MET A 12 -1.81 -3.54 -10.04
C MET A 12 -1.73 -2.28 -10.88
N GLY A 13 -1.78 -1.10 -10.28
CA GLY A 13 -1.71 0.17 -10.99
C GLY A 13 -0.37 0.40 -11.68
N LEU A 14 0.74 0.10 -11.01
CA LEU A 14 2.09 0.16 -11.58
C LEU A 14 2.24 -0.82 -12.75
N ALA A 15 1.75 -2.04 -12.58
CA ALA A 15 1.78 -3.06 -13.62
C ALA A 15 0.94 -2.69 -14.86
N LYS A 16 -0.28 -2.13 -14.67
CA LYS A 16 -1.13 -1.61 -15.76
C LYS A 16 -0.48 -0.45 -16.54
N ARG A 17 0.47 0.26 -15.90
CA ARG A 17 1.29 1.31 -16.54
C ARG A 17 2.50 0.76 -17.29
N GLY A 18 2.61 -0.58 -17.42
CA GLY A 18 3.68 -1.26 -18.16
C GLY A 18 4.95 -1.52 -17.35
N HIS A 19 4.94 -1.28 -16.04
CA HIS A 19 6.08 -1.55 -15.18
C HIS A 19 5.99 -2.97 -14.61
N LYS A 20 6.96 -3.83 -14.90
CA LYS A 20 7.04 -5.16 -14.30
C LYS A 20 7.14 -5.03 -12.77
N THR A 21 6.12 -5.53 -12.07
CA THR A 21 5.92 -5.32 -10.63
C THR A 21 5.74 -6.64 -9.92
N ALA A 22 6.43 -6.83 -8.80
CA ALA A 22 6.18 -7.89 -7.84
C ALA A 22 5.51 -7.32 -6.59
N VAL A 23 4.55 -8.03 -6.02
CA VAL A 23 3.99 -7.73 -4.70
C VAL A 23 4.21 -8.92 -3.77
N ILE A 24 4.76 -8.65 -2.59
CA ILE A 24 5.14 -9.67 -1.60
C ILE A 24 4.30 -9.48 -0.35
N ASP A 25 3.69 -10.54 0.14
CA ASP A 25 2.97 -10.56 1.41
C ASP A 25 3.92 -10.94 2.55
N PHE A 26 4.11 -10.03 3.52
CA PHE A 26 4.92 -10.26 4.73
C PHE A 26 4.08 -10.66 5.95
N ASP A 27 2.76 -10.82 5.79
CA ASP A 27 1.85 -11.22 6.88
C ASP A 27 1.78 -12.74 7.06
N VAL A 28 2.91 -13.31 7.49
CA VAL A 28 3.03 -14.76 7.77
C VAL A 28 2.03 -15.16 8.85
N GLY A 29 1.24 -16.18 8.55
CA GLY A 29 0.18 -16.72 9.41
C GLY A 29 -1.22 -16.25 9.04
N LEU A 30 -1.42 -15.01 8.57
CA LEU A 30 -2.75 -14.51 8.17
C LEU A 30 -2.99 -14.57 6.66
N ARG A 31 -1.98 -14.28 5.85
CA ARG A 31 -2.02 -14.38 4.38
C ARG A 31 -3.31 -13.81 3.76
N ASN A 32 -3.35 -12.49 3.57
CA ASN A 32 -4.53 -11.80 3.05
C ASN A 32 -4.38 -11.30 1.62
N LEU A 33 -3.15 -11.12 1.15
CA LEU A 33 -2.89 -10.52 -0.16
C LEU A 33 -3.41 -11.39 -1.31
N ASP A 34 -3.20 -12.70 -1.25
CA ASP A 34 -3.64 -13.64 -2.28
C ASP A 34 -5.17 -13.72 -2.42
N LEU A 35 -5.92 -13.52 -1.32
CA LEU A 35 -7.37 -13.40 -1.32
C LEU A 35 -7.81 -12.14 -2.06
N ILE A 36 -7.22 -10.98 -1.73
CA ILE A 36 -7.51 -9.69 -2.39
C ILE A 36 -7.13 -9.74 -3.87
N MET A 37 -6.06 -10.49 -4.21
CA MET A 37 -5.61 -10.69 -5.58
C MET A 37 -6.36 -11.81 -6.31
N GLY A 38 -7.21 -12.59 -5.64
CA GLY A 38 -7.98 -13.70 -6.21
C GLY A 38 -7.10 -14.82 -6.78
N CYS A 39 -5.98 -15.10 -6.12
CA CYS A 39 -5.04 -16.14 -6.54
C CYS A 39 -4.79 -17.21 -5.46
N GLU A 40 -5.58 -17.24 -4.39
CA GLU A 40 -5.43 -18.15 -3.25
C GLU A 40 -5.37 -19.63 -3.63
N ARG A 41 -6.12 -20.04 -4.66
CA ARG A 41 -6.15 -21.43 -5.16
C ARG A 41 -4.96 -21.78 -6.05
N ARG A 42 -4.11 -20.83 -6.38
CA ARG A 42 -2.93 -21.01 -7.23
C ARG A 42 -1.63 -21.06 -6.42
N VAL A 43 -1.71 -20.86 -5.11
CA VAL A 43 -0.56 -20.89 -4.22
C VAL A 43 -0.12 -22.34 -4.02
N VAL A 44 1.08 -22.66 -4.50
CA VAL A 44 1.75 -23.94 -4.30
C VAL A 44 2.93 -23.79 -3.35
N TYR A 45 3.72 -22.73 -3.57
CA TYR A 45 4.85 -22.32 -2.73
C TYR A 45 4.68 -20.87 -2.30
N ASP A 46 5.31 -20.50 -1.20
CA ASP A 46 5.21 -19.20 -0.56
C ASP A 46 6.61 -18.61 -0.26
N LEU A 47 6.62 -17.40 0.29
CA LEU A 47 7.83 -16.68 0.66
C LEU A 47 8.78 -17.51 1.56
N VAL A 48 8.22 -18.25 2.52
CA VAL A 48 9.03 -19.05 3.46
C VAL A 48 9.65 -20.27 2.77
N ASN A 49 8.94 -20.90 1.83
CA ASN A 49 9.52 -22.00 1.05
C ASN A 49 10.75 -21.54 0.25
N VAL A 50 10.71 -20.31 -0.30
CA VAL A 50 11.87 -19.72 -1.02
C VAL A 50 13.02 -19.43 -0.05
N ILE A 51 12.75 -18.84 1.11
CA ILE A 51 13.77 -18.54 2.13
C ILE A 51 14.48 -19.82 2.58
N ASN A 52 13.72 -20.91 2.73
CA ASN A 52 14.25 -22.21 3.18
C ASN A 52 14.88 -23.04 2.04
N ASN A 53 14.93 -22.54 0.80
CA ASN A 53 15.36 -23.26 -0.40
C ASN A 53 14.53 -24.55 -0.68
N GLU A 54 13.27 -24.57 -0.23
CA GLU A 54 12.31 -25.65 -0.53
C GLU A 54 11.68 -25.44 -1.92
N ALA A 55 11.71 -24.22 -2.45
CA ALA A 55 11.29 -23.85 -3.81
C ALA A 55 12.17 -22.72 -4.35
N THR A 56 12.24 -22.62 -5.68
CA THR A 56 12.84 -21.46 -6.35
C THR A 56 11.86 -20.27 -6.33
N LEU A 57 12.38 -19.06 -6.44
CA LEU A 57 11.55 -17.84 -6.53
C LEU A 57 10.55 -17.93 -7.69
N ASN A 58 10.97 -18.42 -8.86
CA ASN A 58 10.08 -18.61 -10.01
C ASN A 58 8.94 -19.60 -9.79
N GLN A 59 9.14 -20.63 -8.95
CA GLN A 59 8.09 -21.57 -8.61
C GLN A 59 7.06 -20.98 -7.63
N ALA A 60 7.47 -20.03 -6.78
CA ALA A 60 6.61 -19.37 -5.80
C ALA A 60 5.89 -18.13 -6.37
N LEU A 61 6.46 -17.48 -7.37
CA LEU A 61 5.84 -16.31 -8.01
C LEU A 61 4.60 -16.70 -8.82
N ILE A 62 3.48 -16.07 -8.50
CA ILE A 62 2.20 -16.24 -9.19
C ILE A 62 1.99 -15.05 -10.13
N ARG A 63 2.01 -15.27 -11.45
CA ARG A 63 1.66 -14.24 -12.43
C ARG A 63 0.16 -13.95 -12.37
N ASP A 64 -0.24 -12.68 -12.30
CA ASP A 64 -1.64 -12.29 -12.29
C ASP A 64 -2.31 -12.61 -13.64
N LYS A 65 -3.55 -13.11 -13.59
CA LYS A 65 -4.31 -13.49 -14.81
C LYS A 65 -4.86 -12.30 -15.60
N ARG A 66 -4.89 -11.11 -14.99
CA ARG A 66 -5.45 -9.86 -15.56
C ARG A 66 -4.38 -8.91 -16.09
N CYS A 67 -3.13 -9.08 -15.58
CA CYS A 67 -2.02 -8.22 -15.97
C CYS A 67 -0.70 -9.00 -15.98
N ASP A 68 -0.16 -9.22 -17.17
CA ASP A 68 1.07 -9.99 -17.39
C ASP A 68 2.33 -9.37 -16.75
N GLN A 69 2.26 -8.10 -16.38
CA GLN A 69 3.35 -7.38 -15.71
C GLN A 69 3.31 -7.48 -14.18
N LEU A 70 2.28 -8.16 -13.60
CA LEU A 70 2.11 -8.29 -12.17
C LEU A 70 2.36 -9.71 -11.69
N PHE A 71 3.18 -9.84 -10.65
CA PHE A 71 3.52 -11.09 -10.00
C PHE A 71 3.29 -10.98 -8.49
N ILE A 72 2.78 -12.04 -7.88
CA ILE A 72 2.46 -12.10 -6.46
C ILE A 72 3.33 -13.18 -5.80
N LEU A 73 4.01 -12.83 -4.70
CA LEU A 73 4.69 -13.77 -3.82
C LEU A 73 3.90 -13.83 -2.51
N PRO A 74 3.13 -14.90 -2.26
CA PRO A 74 2.27 -15.00 -1.08
C PRO A 74 3.06 -15.28 0.19
N ALA A 75 2.50 -14.89 1.34
CA ALA A 75 2.99 -15.30 2.65
C ALA A 75 2.66 -16.77 2.96
N SER A 76 3.35 -17.35 3.92
CA SER A 76 3.01 -18.68 4.45
C SER A 76 1.84 -18.61 5.44
N GLN A 77 0.94 -19.59 5.36
CA GLN A 77 -0.14 -19.78 6.34
C GLN A 77 0.26 -20.65 7.52
N THR A 78 1.21 -21.55 7.32
CA THR A 78 1.49 -22.66 8.25
C THR A 78 2.82 -22.54 8.98
N ARG A 79 3.66 -21.59 8.55
CA ARG A 79 4.99 -21.37 9.14
C ARG A 79 4.96 -20.27 10.19
N ASP A 80 5.93 -20.31 11.08
CA ASP A 80 6.11 -19.27 12.09
C ASP A 80 6.73 -18.00 11.48
N LYS A 81 6.42 -16.84 12.06
CA LYS A 81 6.98 -15.53 11.69
C LYS A 81 8.51 -15.49 11.80
N ASP A 82 9.08 -16.33 12.66
CA ASP A 82 10.53 -16.46 12.83
C ASP A 82 11.25 -17.07 11.62
N ALA A 83 10.50 -17.71 10.70
CA ALA A 83 11.04 -18.19 9.43
C ALA A 83 11.52 -17.06 8.49
N LEU A 84 11.02 -15.83 8.67
CA LEU A 84 11.50 -14.66 7.95
C LEU A 84 12.86 -14.22 8.49
N THR A 85 13.92 -14.37 7.71
CA THR A 85 15.26 -13.90 8.06
C THR A 85 15.67 -12.71 7.21
N THR A 86 16.45 -11.77 7.77
CA THR A 86 16.96 -10.61 7.04
C THR A 86 17.77 -11.02 5.81
N GLU A 87 18.61 -12.06 5.95
CA GLU A 87 19.41 -12.59 4.85
C GLU A 87 18.53 -13.21 3.75
N GLY A 88 17.54 -14.03 4.13
CA GLY A 88 16.63 -14.68 3.17
C GLY A 88 15.79 -13.69 2.40
N VAL A 89 15.20 -12.71 3.09
CA VAL A 89 14.45 -11.62 2.46
C VAL A 89 15.36 -10.77 1.55
N GLY A 90 16.56 -10.43 2.02
CA GLY A 90 17.54 -9.68 1.22
C GLY A 90 17.89 -10.37 -0.09
N LYS A 91 18.15 -11.69 -0.08
CA LYS A 91 18.41 -12.49 -1.29
C LYS A 91 17.24 -12.48 -2.28
N ILE A 92 16.00 -12.61 -1.77
CA ILE A 92 14.79 -12.59 -2.61
C ILE A 92 14.63 -11.22 -3.26
N LEU A 93 14.78 -10.12 -2.50
CA LEU A 93 14.67 -8.76 -3.04
C LEU A 93 15.76 -8.46 -4.06
N GLU A 94 17.00 -8.92 -3.82
CA GLU A 94 18.09 -8.79 -4.78
C GLU A 94 17.82 -9.58 -6.08
N GLU A 95 17.28 -10.80 -5.99
CA GLU A 95 16.91 -11.58 -7.16
C GLU A 95 15.77 -10.93 -7.93
N LEU A 96 14.73 -10.45 -7.26
CA LEU A 96 13.62 -9.73 -7.88
C LEU A 96 14.07 -8.43 -8.55
N SER A 97 15.00 -7.69 -7.95
CA SER A 97 15.46 -6.40 -8.47
C SER A 97 16.14 -6.48 -9.85
N LYS A 98 16.56 -7.68 -10.27
CA LYS A 98 17.15 -7.91 -11.61
C LYS A 98 16.13 -7.79 -12.73
N ASP A 99 14.87 -8.16 -12.44
CA ASP A 99 13.82 -8.27 -13.45
C ASP A 99 12.62 -7.34 -13.22
N PHE A 100 12.40 -6.90 -11.99
CA PHE A 100 11.24 -6.10 -11.62
C PHE A 100 11.61 -4.64 -11.37
N LYS A 101 10.84 -3.74 -11.98
CA LYS A 101 11.02 -2.30 -11.78
C LYS A 101 10.54 -1.85 -10.40
N TYR A 102 9.47 -2.47 -9.91
CA TYR A 102 8.89 -2.21 -8.58
C TYR A 102 8.68 -3.52 -7.81
N ILE A 103 9.02 -3.48 -6.53
CA ILE A 103 8.74 -4.55 -5.58
C ILE A 103 7.94 -3.92 -4.44
N VAL A 104 6.65 -4.24 -4.37
CA VAL A 104 5.73 -3.75 -3.33
C VAL A 104 5.71 -4.74 -2.18
N CYS A 105 6.15 -4.32 -1.00
CA CYS A 105 6.16 -5.14 0.20
C CYS A 105 4.91 -4.82 1.04
N ASP A 106 3.94 -5.74 1.08
CA ASP A 106 2.76 -5.61 1.94
C ASP A 106 3.13 -5.92 3.38
N SER A 107 3.17 -4.87 4.20
CA SER A 107 3.58 -4.95 5.60
C SER A 107 2.39 -5.31 6.50
N PRO A 108 2.51 -6.31 7.40
CA PRO A 108 1.51 -6.57 8.43
C PRO A 108 1.33 -5.38 9.38
N ALA A 109 0.34 -5.45 10.25
CA ALA A 109 0.12 -4.45 11.29
C ALA A 109 1.16 -4.59 12.41
N GLY A 110 1.46 -3.47 13.09
CA GLY A 110 2.35 -3.46 14.24
C GLY A 110 3.84 -3.45 13.87
N ILE A 111 4.67 -3.84 14.84
CA ILE A 111 6.13 -3.77 14.79
C ILE A 111 6.78 -5.17 14.83
N GLU A 112 6.01 -6.19 14.51
CA GLU A 112 6.51 -7.57 14.48
C GLU A 112 7.49 -7.79 13.33
N ARG A 113 8.11 -8.96 13.30
CA ARG A 113 9.22 -9.28 12.39
C ARG A 113 8.88 -9.05 10.91
N GLY A 114 7.68 -9.45 10.45
CA GLY A 114 7.26 -9.21 9.08
C GLY A 114 7.21 -7.73 8.72
N ALA A 115 6.64 -6.89 9.61
CA ALA A 115 6.59 -5.45 9.42
C ALA A 115 7.98 -4.82 9.40
N THR A 116 8.84 -5.18 10.34
CA THR A 116 10.21 -4.64 10.41
C THR A 116 11.05 -5.03 9.20
N LEU A 117 10.91 -6.27 8.69
CA LEU A 117 11.64 -6.71 7.50
C LEU A 117 11.13 -6.06 6.22
N ALA A 118 9.80 -5.88 6.06
CA ALA A 118 9.25 -5.15 4.94
C ALA A 118 9.77 -3.70 4.88
N MET A 119 9.92 -3.04 6.04
CA MET A 119 10.42 -1.68 6.15
C MET A 119 11.95 -1.58 6.00
N TYR A 120 12.68 -2.60 6.46
CA TYR A 120 14.15 -2.57 6.54
C TYR A 120 14.80 -2.32 5.17
N PHE A 121 14.28 -2.93 4.11
CA PHE A 121 14.83 -2.83 2.76
C PHE A 121 14.17 -1.74 1.89
N ALA A 122 13.22 -0.98 2.42
CA ALA A 122 12.44 -0.03 1.64
C ALA A 122 13.31 1.12 1.08
N ASP A 123 13.02 1.52 -0.16
CA ASP A 123 13.48 2.76 -0.78
C ASP A 123 12.44 3.86 -0.63
N ASP A 124 11.17 3.50 -0.79
CA ASP A 124 10.00 4.35 -0.62
C ASP A 124 9.03 3.72 0.38
N ALA A 125 8.34 4.51 1.19
CA ALA A 125 7.33 4.06 2.14
C ALA A 125 6.00 4.76 1.93
N PHE A 126 4.93 3.97 1.74
CA PHE A 126 3.55 4.47 1.74
C PHE A 126 2.98 4.31 3.15
N VAL A 127 2.82 5.42 3.85
CA VAL A 127 2.22 5.48 5.19
C VAL A 127 0.71 5.51 5.04
N VAL A 128 0.09 4.35 5.22
CA VAL A 128 -1.36 4.17 5.04
C VAL A 128 -2.05 4.29 6.39
N THR A 129 -2.84 5.33 6.58
CA THR A 129 -3.54 5.58 7.85
C THR A 129 -4.99 6.04 7.63
N ASN A 130 -5.84 5.85 8.65
CA ASN A 130 -7.13 6.51 8.71
C ASN A 130 -6.94 7.86 9.42
N PRO A 131 -7.72 8.90 9.11
CA PRO A 131 -7.64 10.19 9.79
C PRO A 131 -8.33 10.16 11.16
N GLU A 132 -7.86 9.26 12.02
CA GLU A 132 -8.27 9.06 13.40
C GLU A 132 -7.05 9.20 14.32
N VAL A 133 -7.20 9.86 15.46
CA VAL A 133 -6.07 10.19 16.37
C VAL A 133 -5.21 8.97 16.72
N SER A 134 -5.83 7.82 17.01
CA SER A 134 -5.11 6.59 17.33
C SER A 134 -4.28 6.07 16.15
N SER A 135 -4.87 6.04 14.95
CA SER A 135 -4.22 5.57 13.73
C SER A 135 -3.06 6.47 13.31
N VAL A 136 -3.22 7.78 13.45
CA VAL A 136 -2.18 8.76 13.14
C VAL A 136 -1.01 8.63 14.13
N ARG A 137 -1.30 8.45 15.43
CA ARG A 137 -0.26 8.22 16.45
C ARG A 137 0.51 6.91 16.22
N ASP A 138 -0.16 5.85 15.79
CA ASP A 138 0.51 4.60 15.44
C ASP A 138 1.41 4.79 14.20
N SER A 139 0.97 5.59 13.22
CA SER A 139 1.75 5.92 12.03
C SER A 139 3.00 6.73 12.38
N ASP A 140 2.90 7.72 13.26
CA ASP A 140 4.04 8.50 13.76
C ASP A 140 5.11 7.59 14.39
N ARG A 141 4.67 6.62 15.22
CA ARG A 141 5.59 5.61 15.79
C ARG A 141 6.31 4.80 14.71
N MET A 142 5.59 4.41 13.64
CA MET A 142 6.18 3.65 12.54
C MET A 142 7.22 4.47 11.75
N LEU A 143 6.98 5.77 11.55
CA LEU A 143 7.95 6.70 10.96
C LEU A 143 9.25 6.76 11.77
N GLY A 144 9.16 6.80 13.09
CA GLY A 144 10.35 6.73 13.96
C GLY A 144 11.17 5.43 13.78
N ILE A 145 10.49 4.30 13.51
CA ILE A 145 11.16 3.03 13.23
C ILE A 145 11.82 3.05 11.84
N LEU A 146 11.14 3.56 10.82
CA LEU A 146 11.69 3.73 9.46
C LEU A 146 12.95 4.57 9.48
N ALA A 147 12.91 5.71 10.18
CA ALA A 147 14.04 6.64 10.26
C ALA A 147 15.24 6.07 11.02
N SER A 148 15.04 5.14 11.98
CA SER A 148 16.12 4.67 12.87
C SER A 148 16.59 3.24 12.61
N LYS A 149 15.76 2.37 12.02
CA LYS A 149 16.01 0.92 11.91
C LYS A 149 15.96 0.40 10.47
N SER A 150 15.92 1.26 9.47
CA SER A 150 16.04 0.82 8.07
C SER A 150 17.49 0.55 7.70
N ARG A 151 17.72 -0.26 6.65
CA ARG A 151 19.05 -0.50 6.09
C ARG A 151 19.76 0.81 5.69
N ARG A 152 19.00 1.77 5.16
CA ARG A 152 19.51 3.10 4.79
C ARG A 152 20.00 3.88 6.01
N ALA A 153 19.24 3.86 7.10
CA ALA A 153 19.64 4.49 8.36
C ALA A 153 20.92 3.85 8.94
N GLU A 154 21.01 2.51 8.95
CA GLU A 154 22.19 1.80 9.44
C GLU A 154 23.45 2.08 8.60
N LYS A 155 23.31 2.32 7.30
CA LYS A 155 24.40 2.62 6.40
C LYS A 155 24.72 4.10 6.24
N GLY A 156 23.93 4.99 6.84
CA GLY A 156 24.04 6.44 6.66
C GLY A 156 23.75 6.90 5.23
N GLU A 157 22.88 6.17 4.52
CA GLU A 157 22.39 6.52 3.18
C GLU A 157 21.27 7.57 3.26
N GLU A 158 20.88 8.14 2.11
CA GLU A 158 19.72 9.05 2.02
C GLU A 158 18.46 8.42 2.64
N PRO A 159 17.67 9.17 3.41
CA PRO A 159 16.46 8.66 4.05
C PRO A 159 15.48 8.03 3.07
N ILE A 160 14.65 7.12 3.56
CA ILE A 160 13.50 6.58 2.82
C ILE A 160 12.57 7.73 2.45
N LYS A 161 12.07 7.74 1.20
CA LYS A 161 11.03 8.67 0.78
C LYS A 161 9.67 8.24 1.33
N GLU A 162 9.04 9.10 2.07
CA GLU A 162 7.81 8.81 2.79
C GLU A 162 6.63 9.56 2.17
N TYR A 163 5.53 8.85 1.92
CA TYR A 163 4.32 9.38 1.30
C TYR A 163 3.10 9.05 2.14
N LEU A 164 2.25 10.05 2.41
CA LEU A 164 1.01 9.87 3.14
C LEU A 164 -0.12 9.42 2.23
N LEU A 165 -0.82 8.35 2.63
CA LEU A 165 -2.08 7.90 2.05
C LEU A 165 -3.16 7.85 3.14
N LEU A 166 -4.20 8.67 2.98
CA LEU A 166 -5.35 8.66 3.87
C LEU A 166 -6.43 7.74 3.30
N THR A 167 -6.92 6.80 4.11
CA THR A 167 -8.00 5.88 3.73
C THR A 167 -9.23 6.10 4.58
N ARG A 168 -10.40 5.70 4.07
CA ARG A 168 -11.71 5.90 4.71
C ARG A 168 -12.00 7.36 5.05
N TYR A 169 -11.56 8.25 4.18
CA TYR A 169 -11.78 9.68 4.34
C TYR A 169 -13.23 10.05 4.05
N SER A 170 -13.80 10.89 4.89
CA SER A 170 -15.15 11.43 4.72
C SER A 170 -15.15 12.92 5.03
N PRO A 171 -15.31 13.80 4.02
CA PRO A 171 -15.37 15.24 4.23
C PRO A 171 -16.49 15.65 5.21
N ASP A 172 -17.62 14.93 5.19
CA ASP A 172 -18.74 15.22 6.08
C ASP A 172 -18.39 14.95 7.55
N ARG A 173 -17.66 13.85 7.84
CA ARG A 173 -17.19 13.54 9.20
C ARG A 173 -16.15 14.54 9.69
N VAL A 174 -15.32 15.07 8.79
CA VAL A 174 -14.39 16.17 9.12
C VAL A 174 -15.15 17.42 9.54
N LYS A 175 -16.20 17.82 8.78
CA LYS A 175 -17.06 18.97 9.12
C LYS A 175 -17.76 18.83 10.47
N LEU A 176 -18.12 17.60 10.84
CA LEU A 176 -18.76 17.29 12.13
C LEU A 176 -17.74 17.19 13.29
N GLY A 177 -16.44 17.29 13.04
CA GLY A 177 -15.39 17.12 14.05
C GLY A 177 -15.18 15.67 14.51
N GLU A 178 -15.68 14.70 13.76
CA GLU A 178 -15.55 13.27 14.05
C GLU A 178 -14.31 12.63 13.44
N MET A 179 -13.62 13.37 12.58
CA MET A 179 -12.46 12.91 11.82
C MET A 179 -11.46 14.06 11.68
N LEU A 180 -10.16 13.76 11.72
CA LEU A 180 -9.12 14.74 11.44
C LEU A 180 -9.17 15.18 9.97
N SER A 181 -8.87 16.44 9.71
CA SER A 181 -8.70 16.93 8.34
C SER A 181 -7.40 16.40 7.72
N VAL A 182 -7.26 16.57 6.41
CA VAL A 182 -6.00 16.25 5.71
C VAL A 182 -4.86 17.09 6.27
N GLU A 183 -5.11 18.38 6.50
CA GLU A 183 -4.16 19.35 7.02
C GLU A 183 -3.69 18.95 8.42
N ASP A 184 -4.61 18.55 9.32
CA ASP A 184 -4.26 18.08 10.66
C ASP A 184 -3.31 16.88 10.62
N VAL A 185 -3.61 15.89 9.77
CA VAL A 185 -2.77 14.69 9.66
C VAL A 185 -1.41 15.01 9.04
N GLN A 186 -1.36 15.88 8.02
CA GLN A 186 -0.09 16.31 7.42
C GLN A 186 0.77 17.11 8.43
N GLU A 187 0.17 17.94 9.24
CA GLU A 187 0.88 18.70 10.29
C GLU A 187 1.47 17.75 11.34
N ILE A 188 0.67 16.77 11.82
CA ILE A 188 1.12 15.81 12.83
C ILE A 188 2.26 14.94 12.31
N LEU A 189 2.13 14.40 11.09
CA LEU A 189 3.08 13.42 10.54
C LEU A 189 4.23 14.07 9.75
N SER A 190 4.10 15.35 9.39
CA SER A 190 5.06 16.07 8.53
C SER A 190 5.34 15.37 7.19
N LEU A 191 4.33 14.73 6.60
CA LEU A 191 4.45 13.94 5.37
C LEU A 191 3.82 14.63 4.17
N HIS A 192 4.39 14.33 2.98
CA HIS A 192 3.80 14.71 1.71
C HIS A 192 2.57 13.83 1.41
N LEU A 193 1.41 14.48 1.19
CA LEU A 193 0.18 13.77 0.80
C LEU A 193 0.29 13.25 -0.64
N LEU A 194 0.29 11.94 -0.80
CA LEU A 194 0.20 11.31 -2.12
C LEU A 194 -1.25 11.12 -2.56
N GLY A 195 -2.17 10.87 -1.62
CA GLY A 195 -3.58 10.80 -1.94
C GLY A 195 -4.51 10.43 -0.81
N VAL A 196 -5.79 10.59 -1.13
CA VAL A 196 -6.91 10.30 -0.24
C VAL A 196 -7.83 9.30 -0.90
N ILE A 197 -8.16 8.24 -0.19
CA ILE A 197 -9.11 7.21 -0.60
C ILE A 197 -10.39 7.43 0.20
N PRO A 198 -11.52 7.77 -0.45
CA PRO A 198 -12.78 7.99 0.24
C PRO A 198 -13.31 6.70 0.87
N GLU A 199 -14.14 6.83 1.89
CA GLU A 199 -14.89 5.70 2.42
C GLU A 199 -15.82 5.15 1.33
N SER A 200 -15.67 3.87 0.98
CA SER A 200 -16.39 3.28 -0.14
C SER A 200 -16.70 1.80 0.06
N LYS A 201 -17.93 1.42 -0.25
CA LYS A 201 -18.35 0.02 -0.29
C LYS A 201 -17.66 -0.78 -1.39
N SER A 202 -17.18 -0.10 -2.46
CA SER A 202 -16.48 -0.77 -3.55
C SER A 202 -15.18 -1.43 -3.10
N VAL A 203 -14.49 -0.88 -2.09
CA VAL A 203 -13.29 -1.47 -1.50
C VAL A 203 -13.60 -2.85 -0.91
N LEU A 204 -14.69 -2.97 -0.14
CA LEU A 204 -15.10 -4.25 0.45
C LEU A 204 -15.54 -5.24 -0.63
N ASN A 205 -16.33 -4.80 -1.59
CA ASN A 205 -16.82 -5.64 -2.69
C ASN A 205 -15.66 -6.16 -3.55
N ALA A 206 -14.71 -5.32 -3.88
CA ALA A 206 -13.51 -5.67 -4.63
C ALA A 206 -12.67 -6.73 -3.89
N SER A 207 -12.42 -6.52 -2.60
CA SER A 207 -11.69 -7.48 -1.75
C SER A 207 -12.40 -8.84 -1.68
N ASN A 208 -13.72 -8.85 -1.47
CA ASN A 208 -14.52 -10.09 -1.39
C ASN A 208 -14.59 -10.85 -2.73
N SER A 209 -14.42 -10.15 -3.86
CA SER A 209 -14.42 -10.76 -5.19
C SER A 209 -13.02 -11.12 -5.71
N GLY A 210 -11.98 -10.91 -4.90
CA GLY A 210 -10.59 -11.18 -5.28
C GLY A 210 -10.09 -10.28 -6.42
N ASN A 211 -10.56 -9.02 -6.46
CA ASN A 211 -10.17 -8.04 -7.46
C ASN A 211 -9.61 -6.79 -6.79
N PRO A 212 -8.38 -6.36 -7.11
CA PRO A 212 -7.87 -5.08 -6.65
C PRO A 212 -8.80 -3.94 -7.04
N VAL A 213 -9.16 -3.08 -6.06
CA VAL A 213 -10.19 -2.03 -6.25
C VAL A 213 -9.85 -1.02 -7.36
N ILE A 214 -8.59 -0.82 -7.69
CA ILE A 214 -8.15 0.04 -8.80
C ILE A 214 -8.69 -0.42 -10.16
N LEU A 215 -9.15 -1.67 -10.29
CA LEU A 215 -9.77 -2.20 -11.51
C LEU A 215 -11.22 -1.74 -11.69
N ASP A 216 -11.86 -1.27 -10.62
CA ASP A 216 -13.19 -0.65 -10.67
C ASP A 216 -13.06 0.85 -11.00
N GLU A 217 -12.86 1.15 -12.29
CA GLU A 217 -12.64 2.51 -12.81
C GLU A 217 -13.86 3.43 -12.61
N GLN A 218 -15.03 2.88 -12.29
CA GLN A 218 -16.24 3.65 -12.04
C GLN A 218 -16.39 4.06 -10.57
N SER A 219 -15.68 3.40 -9.66
CA SER A 219 -15.75 3.73 -8.24
C SER A 219 -14.78 4.86 -7.87
N ASP A 220 -15.18 5.68 -6.89
CA ASP A 220 -14.34 6.75 -6.35
C ASP A 220 -13.03 6.19 -5.78
N ALA A 221 -13.08 5.05 -5.11
CA ALA A 221 -11.89 4.40 -4.57
C ALA A 221 -10.94 3.90 -5.67
N GLY A 222 -11.47 3.31 -6.75
CA GLY A 222 -10.66 2.88 -7.89
C GLY A 222 -9.99 4.06 -8.58
N GLN A 223 -10.73 5.15 -8.80
CA GLN A 223 -10.19 6.38 -9.35
C GLN A 223 -9.15 7.04 -8.44
N ALA A 224 -9.38 7.02 -7.11
CA ALA A 224 -8.41 7.54 -6.14
C ALA A 224 -7.08 6.80 -6.22
N TYR A 225 -7.10 5.47 -6.28
CA TYR A 225 -5.87 4.67 -6.43
C TYR A 225 -5.19 4.90 -7.79
N ALA A 226 -5.94 5.06 -8.87
CA ALA A 226 -5.37 5.40 -10.18
C ALA A 226 -4.65 6.75 -10.17
N ASP A 227 -5.22 7.76 -9.51
CA ASP A 227 -4.60 9.08 -9.33
C ASP A 227 -3.35 9.02 -8.44
N ILE A 228 -3.38 8.20 -7.38
CA ILE A 228 -2.24 7.96 -6.49
C ILE A 228 -1.06 7.38 -7.26
N VAL A 229 -1.31 6.33 -8.05
CA VAL A 229 -0.26 5.73 -8.91
C VAL A 229 0.27 6.74 -9.91
N ALA A 230 -0.59 7.54 -10.52
CA ALA A 230 -0.18 8.58 -11.47
C ALA A 230 0.73 9.63 -10.79
N ARG A 231 0.37 10.14 -9.59
CA ARG A 231 1.20 11.08 -8.83
C ARG A 231 2.53 10.47 -8.40
N TYR A 232 2.53 9.22 -7.95
CA TYR A 232 3.76 8.51 -7.61
C TYR A 232 4.72 8.38 -8.79
N LEU A 233 4.18 8.23 -10.00
CA LEU A 233 4.95 8.21 -11.25
C LEU A 233 5.32 9.63 -11.77
N GLY A 234 4.99 10.68 -11.02
CA GLY A 234 5.37 12.07 -11.33
C GLY A 234 4.34 12.85 -12.17
N GLU A 235 3.14 12.29 -12.40
CA GLU A 235 2.07 13.03 -13.08
C GLU A 235 1.41 14.04 -12.14
N ASN A 236 1.11 15.21 -12.65
CA ASN A 236 0.35 16.21 -11.90
C ASN A 236 -1.16 15.90 -11.96
N LYS A 237 -1.69 15.25 -10.92
CA LYS A 237 -3.12 14.94 -10.77
C LYS A 237 -3.70 15.69 -9.58
N PRO A 238 -4.87 16.35 -9.72
CA PRO A 238 -5.53 17.01 -8.61
C PRO A 238 -6.01 16.01 -7.55
N HIS A 239 -6.10 16.45 -6.30
CA HIS A 239 -6.72 15.69 -5.22
C HIS A 239 -8.24 15.86 -5.27
N ARG A 240 -8.97 14.88 -5.77
CA ARG A 240 -10.41 14.99 -6.07
C ARG A 240 -11.33 14.84 -4.87
N PHE A 241 -10.88 14.21 -3.79
CA PHE A 241 -11.74 13.78 -2.68
C PHE A 241 -11.47 14.55 -1.38
N ILE A 242 -10.76 15.68 -1.43
CA ILE A 242 -10.42 16.48 -0.25
C ILE A 242 -11.49 17.53 0.05
N ASP A 243 -12.07 18.18 -0.98
CA ASP A 243 -13.01 19.31 -0.83
C ASP A 243 -14.28 19.17 -1.68
N GLU A 244 -15.44 19.13 -1.02
CA GLU A 244 -16.72 19.49 -1.66
C GLU A 244 -17.06 21.02 -1.52
N GLU A 245 -16.36 21.78 -0.69
CA GLU A 245 -16.76 23.15 -0.34
C GLU A 245 -16.47 24.24 -1.37
N LYS A 246 -15.58 24.05 -2.33
CA LYS A 246 -15.27 25.11 -3.32
C LYS A 246 -16.30 25.27 -4.43
N LYS A 247 -17.25 24.36 -4.58
CA LYS A 247 -18.33 24.48 -5.58
C LYS A 247 -19.60 25.18 -5.08
N GLY A 248 -19.79 25.38 -3.78
CA GLY A 248 -21.05 25.83 -3.20
C GLY A 248 -21.14 27.31 -2.84
N LEU A 249 -20.06 28.00 -2.51
CA LEU A 249 -20.12 29.38 -2.01
C LEU A 249 -20.13 30.44 -3.12
N PHE A 250 -19.48 30.21 -4.25
CA PHE A 250 -19.48 31.19 -5.35
C PHE A 250 -20.73 31.14 -6.23
N SER A 251 -21.44 30.00 -6.32
CA SER A 251 -22.69 29.92 -7.11
C SER A 251 -23.90 30.50 -6.39
N LYS A 252 -23.88 30.63 -5.07
CA LYS A 252 -24.97 31.25 -4.29
C LYS A 252 -24.86 32.77 -4.19
N LEU A 253 -23.69 33.35 -4.46
CA LEU A 253 -23.48 34.82 -4.39
C LEU A 253 -23.67 35.52 -5.74
N PHE A 254 -23.67 34.84 -6.86
CA PHE A 254 -23.79 35.46 -8.20
C PHE A 254 -24.84 34.82 -9.11
N GLY A 255 -25.71 33.95 -8.59
CA GLY A 255 -26.80 33.30 -9.33
C GLY A 255 -28.16 33.93 -9.06
N SER A 256 -28.29 35.26 -9.18
CA SER A 256 -29.58 35.97 -9.21
C SER A 256 -29.46 37.20 -10.09
N LYS A 257 -29.69 36.98 -11.37
CA LYS A 257 -30.41 37.94 -12.24
C LYS A 257 -30.88 37.19 -13.48
#